data_6b03a9ed0b65c2e6b784e8119b634b15
#
_entry.id   6b03a9ed0b65c2e6b784e8119b634b15
#
_cell.length_a   1.000
_cell.length_b   1.000
_cell.length_c   1.000
_cell.angle_alpha   90.00
_cell.angle_beta   90.00
_cell.angle_gamma   90.00
#
_symmetry.space_group_name_H-M   'P 1'
#
loop_
_entity.id
_entity.type
_entity.pdbx_description
1 polymer ?
#
loop_
_entity_poly.entity_id
_entity_poly.type
_entity_poly.pdbx_seq_one_letter_code
_entity_poly.pdbx_strand_id
1 'polypeptide(L)'
;LKPGTYTLRISYVGYEPVRKEIKVTESKVTENNVVMQSGVELGEVQVQGAFSAQRKALQMQKSSMGVMNVVSADQVGKFPDSNIGDALKRINGINVQYDQGEARFGQVRGTSADLTSVTVNGNRMPSAEGDTRNVQLDLIPADMIQTIEVNKVVTSDMDGDAIGGGINLVTKNSPSRRVLNFTASSGYTWISEKPQWNIGGTWGDRFFDDKLGIMASASYQYAPGGSDNTEFEYVEKNGEV
;
A
#
# COMPACT_ATOMS: atom_id res chain seq x y z
N LEU A 1 24.68 -36.06 18.37
CA LEU A 1 24.20 -35.67 19.70
C LEU A 1 24.54 -36.79 20.67
N LYS A 2 24.94 -36.46 21.90
CA LYS A 2 25.13 -37.47 22.97
C LYS A 2 23.77 -38.06 23.36
N PRO A 3 23.73 -39.35 23.80
CA PRO A 3 22.47 -39.91 24.30
C PRO A 3 21.90 -39.06 25.43
N GLY A 4 20.60 -38.76 25.35
CA GLY A 4 19.94 -37.90 26.33
C GLY A 4 18.57 -37.45 25.87
N THR A 5 17.85 -36.76 26.72
CA THR A 5 16.55 -36.15 26.43
C THR A 5 16.77 -34.69 25.99
N TYR A 6 16.20 -34.33 24.85
CA TYR A 6 16.32 -33.00 24.25
C TYR A 6 14.93 -32.42 23.94
N THR A 7 14.79 -31.11 24.05
CA THR A 7 13.58 -30.43 23.62
C THR A 7 13.78 -29.93 22.17
N LEU A 8 13.08 -30.53 21.24
CA LEU A 8 13.05 -30.10 19.85
C LEU A 8 12.02 -28.97 19.71
N ARG A 9 12.46 -27.81 19.20
CA ARG A 9 11.59 -26.70 18.85
C ARG A 9 11.55 -26.57 17.34
N ILE A 10 10.36 -26.73 16.78
CA ILE A 10 10.10 -26.58 15.33
C ILE A 10 9.27 -25.34 15.15
N SER A 11 9.74 -24.44 14.30
CA SER A 11 9.01 -23.21 13.94
C SER A 11 9.06 -23.00 12.43
N TYR A 12 7.92 -22.71 11.85
CA TYR A 12 7.79 -22.37 10.43
C TYR A 12 6.85 -21.18 10.30
N VAL A 13 7.07 -20.33 9.30
CA VAL A 13 6.27 -19.09 9.11
C VAL A 13 4.82 -19.48 8.77
N GLY A 14 3.88 -18.96 9.55
CA GLY A 14 2.45 -19.25 9.38
C GLY A 14 1.94 -20.48 10.15
N TYR A 15 2.80 -21.14 10.95
CA TYR A 15 2.42 -22.28 11.78
C TYR A 15 2.74 -22.05 13.23
N GLU A 16 1.97 -22.67 14.14
CA GLU A 16 2.29 -22.64 15.56
C GLU A 16 3.59 -23.38 15.84
N PRO A 17 4.49 -22.78 16.67
CA PRO A 17 5.72 -23.44 17.04
C PRO A 17 5.43 -24.63 17.96
N VAL A 18 5.84 -25.82 17.53
CA VAL A 18 5.69 -27.06 18.28
C VAL A 18 6.95 -27.30 19.09
N ARG A 19 6.76 -27.63 20.38
CA ARG A 19 7.82 -28.11 21.25
C ARG A 19 7.55 -29.57 21.61
N LYS A 20 8.52 -30.44 21.36
CA LYS A 20 8.42 -31.87 21.65
C LYS A 20 9.69 -32.36 22.32
N GLU A 21 9.54 -33.10 23.40
CA GLU A 21 10.68 -33.81 23.99
C GLU A 21 11.00 -35.06 23.17
N ILE A 22 12.26 -35.23 22.83
CA ILE A 22 12.77 -36.34 22.10
C ILE A 22 13.91 -37.02 22.89
N LYS A 23 13.95 -38.33 22.84
CA LYS A 23 15.02 -39.12 23.47
C LYS A 23 15.96 -39.62 22.40
N VAL A 24 17.20 -39.17 22.46
CA VAL A 24 18.28 -39.62 21.57
C VAL A 24 18.97 -40.78 22.22
N THR A 25 19.06 -41.90 21.50
CA THR A 25 19.79 -43.10 21.92
C THR A 25 21.04 -43.30 21.05
N GLU A 26 22.05 -43.96 21.61
CA GLU A 26 23.31 -44.17 20.95
C GLU A 26 23.14 -45.04 19.69
N SER A 27 23.77 -44.61 18.61
CA SER A 27 23.81 -45.35 17.31
C SER A 27 22.46 -45.66 16.66
N LYS A 28 21.39 -44.95 17.01
CA LYS A 28 20.06 -45.07 16.38
C LYS A 28 19.59 -43.74 15.80
N VAL A 29 18.98 -43.80 14.61
CA VAL A 29 18.25 -42.67 14.03
C VAL A 29 16.90 -42.58 14.73
N THR A 30 16.59 -41.41 15.29
CA THR A 30 15.29 -41.14 15.92
C THR A 30 14.46 -40.33 14.93
N GLU A 31 13.53 -40.98 14.27
CA GLU A 31 12.56 -40.28 13.39
C GLU A 31 11.46 -39.65 14.21
N ASN A 32 11.20 -38.38 13.95
CA ASN A 32 10.11 -37.64 14.58
C ASN A 32 9.30 -36.91 13.52
N ASN A 33 8.13 -37.43 13.21
CA ASN A 33 7.17 -36.74 12.38
C ASN A 33 6.35 -35.78 13.25
N VAL A 34 6.30 -34.52 12.82
CA VAL A 34 5.54 -33.48 13.52
C VAL A 34 4.60 -32.83 12.52
N VAL A 35 3.31 -32.91 12.81
CA VAL A 35 2.29 -32.17 12.08
C VAL A 35 2.17 -30.81 12.74
N MET A 36 2.50 -29.77 12.01
CA MET A 36 2.31 -28.40 12.45
C MET A 36 0.89 -27.95 12.08
N GLN A 37 0.16 -27.42 13.02
CA GLN A 37 -1.11 -26.79 12.74
C GLN A 37 -0.85 -25.40 12.15
N SER A 38 -1.59 -25.06 11.10
CA SER A 38 -1.57 -23.69 10.61
C SER A 38 -1.94 -22.79 11.77
N GLY A 39 -1.13 -21.80 12.07
CA GLY A 39 -1.33 -20.97 13.24
C GLY A 39 -2.75 -20.44 13.23
N VAL A 40 -3.54 -20.89 14.21
CA VAL A 40 -4.78 -20.20 14.56
C VAL A 40 -4.33 -18.78 14.87
N GLU A 41 -4.89 -17.81 14.17
CA GLU A 41 -4.69 -16.41 14.49
C GLU A 41 -4.87 -16.24 16.00
N LEU A 42 -3.74 -16.10 16.69
CA LEU A 42 -3.78 -15.70 18.09
C LEU A 42 -4.55 -14.39 18.13
N GLY A 43 -5.70 -14.43 18.76
CA GLY A 43 -6.47 -13.24 19.03
C GLY A 43 -5.55 -12.22 19.66
N GLU A 44 -5.47 -11.10 18.96
CA GLU A 44 -5.04 -9.83 19.47
C GLU A 44 -3.58 -9.60 19.85
N VAL A 45 -2.94 -8.77 19.01
CA VAL A 45 -2.54 -7.42 19.47
C VAL A 45 -2.50 -6.53 18.23
N GLN A 46 -3.24 -5.43 18.18
CA GLN A 46 -3.25 -4.44 17.08
C GLN A 46 -1.86 -3.90 16.73
N VAL A 47 -0.90 -3.99 17.64
CA VAL A 47 0.50 -3.64 17.43
C VAL A 47 1.24 -4.66 16.54
N GLN A 48 0.81 -5.93 16.53
CA GLN A 48 1.44 -6.95 15.69
C GLN A 48 0.99 -6.88 14.21
N GLY A 49 -0.19 -6.32 13.92
CA GLY A 49 -0.67 -6.13 12.56
C GLY A 49 0.25 -5.22 11.75
N ALA A 50 0.62 -4.08 12.28
CA ALA A 50 1.52 -3.12 11.63
C ALA A 50 2.92 -3.72 11.39
N PHE A 51 3.48 -4.45 12.35
CA PHE A 51 4.75 -5.14 12.18
C PHE A 51 4.70 -6.28 11.17
N SER A 52 3.59 -7.01 11.07
CA SER A 52 3.44 -8.08 10.10
C SER A 52 3.30 -7.55 8.67
N ALA A 53 2.54 -6.48 8.47
CA ALA A 53 2.39 -5.83 7.17
C ALA A 53 3.71 -5.22 6.68
N GLN A 54 4.44 -4.56 7.56
CA GLN A 54 5.76 -4.02 7.25
C GLN A 54 6.78 -5.13 6.92
N ARG A 55 6.80 -6.23 7.69
CA ARG A 55 7.66 -7.39 7.39
C ARG A 55 7.31 -8.02 6.03
N LYS A 56 6.02 -8.14 5.73
CA LYS A 56 5.55 -8.64 4.42
C LYS A 56 6.02 -7.73 3.30
N ALA A 57 5.87 -6.42 3.43
CA ALA A 57 6.34 -5.44 2.46
C ALA A 57 7.86 -5.55 2.23
N LEU A 58 8.65 -5.62 3.30
CA LEU A 58 10.11 -5.81 3.22
C LEU A 58 10.49 -7.16 2.59
N GLN A 59 9.74 -8.22 2.86
CA GLN A 59 9.98 -9.53 2.26
C GLN A 59 9.67 -9.53 0.77
N MET A 60 8.56 -8.90 0.35
CA MET A 60 8.22 -8.70 -1.06
C MET A 60 9.31 -7.90 -1.77
N GLN A 61 9.76 -6.80 -1.18
CA GLN A 61 10.85 -5.99 -1.71
C GLN A 61 12.16 -6.80 -1.85
N LYS A 62 12.45 -7.66 -0.88
CA LYS A 62 13.67 -8.49 -0.86
C LYS A 62 13.61 -9.65 -1.86
N SER A 63 12.43 -10.19 -2.15
CA SER A 63 12.22 -11.28 -3.10
C SER A 63 12.00 -10.81 -4.54
N SER A 64 11.83 -9.52 -4.76
CA SER A 64 11.68 -8.94 -6.10
C SER A 64 12.99 -9.09 -6.89
N MET A 65 12.86 -9.45 -8.16
CA MET A 65 14.00 -9.49 -9.09
C MET A 65 14.43 -8.10 -9.58
N GLY A 66 13.61 -7.07 -9.37
CA GLY A 66 13.87 -5.69 -9.78
C GLY A 66 14.06 -4.74 -8.58
N VAL A 67 14.43 -3.50 -8.86
CA VAL A 67 14.50 -2.43 -7.84
C VAL A 67 13.08 -1.94 -7.55
N MET A 68 12.46 -2.54 -6.55
CA MET A 68 11.10 -2.26 -6.12
C MET A 68 11.09 -1.72 -4.68
N ASN A 69 10.23 -0.73 -4.44
CA ASN A 69 9.88 -0.30 -3.11
C ASN A 69 8.43 -0.70 -2.81
N VAL A 70 8.21 -1.28 -1.65
CA VAL A 70 6.87 -1.68 -1.19
C VAL A 70 6.57 -0.96 0.10
N VAL A 71 5.44 -0.25 0.14
CA VAL A 71 4.94 0.45 1.32
C VAL A 71 3.58 -0.11 1.69
N SER A 72 3.45 -0.54 2.93
CA SER A 72 2.17 -1.07 3.44
C SER A 72 1.21 0.05 3.84
N ALA A 73 -0.09 -0.23 3.78
CA ALA A 73 -1.15 0.69 4.19
C ALA A 73 -0.99 1.19 5.64
N ASP A 74 -0.45 0.35 6.53
CA ASP A 74 -0.20 0.75 7.92
C ASP A 74 0.84 1.87 8.02
N GLN A 75 1.74 1.99 7.05
CA GLN A 75 2.65 3.12 6.96
C GLN A 75 1.97 4.34 6.33
N VAL A 76 1.11 4.12 5.35
CA VAL A 76 0.30 5.15 4.72
C VAL A 76 -0.76 5.69 5.69
N GLY A 77 -1.49 4.80 6.37
CA GLY A 77 -2.58 5.16 7.27
C GLY A 77 -2.16 5.75 8.64
N LYS A 78 -0.88 5.76 8.97
CA LYS A 78 -0.37 6.46 10.17
C LYS A 78 -0.33 7.98 10.01
N PHE A 79 -0.44 8.45 8.82
CA PHE A 79 -0.41 9.86 8.49
C PHE A 79 -1.78 10.29 7.96
N PRO A 80 -2.19 11.53 8.18
CA PRO A 80 -3.46 12.04 7.70
C PRO A 80 -3.42 12.33 6.19
N ASP A 81 -2.88 11.38 5.41
CA ASP A 81 -2.86 11.49 3.96
C ASP A 81 -4.26 11.22 3.42
N SER A 82 -4.83 12.19 2.76
CA SER A 82 -6.19 12.09 2.23
C SER A 82 -6.25 11.27 0.95
N ASN A 83 -5.20 11.31 0.16
CA ASN A 83 -5.11 10.64 -1.13
C ASN A 83 -3.77 9.89 -1.30
N ILE A 84 -3.69 9.07 -2.35
CA ILE A 84 -2.50 8.26 -2.64
C ILE A 84 -1.31 9.13 -3.05
N GLY A 85 -1.53 10.25 -3.71
CA GLY A 85 -0.46 11.16 -4.10
C GLY A 85 0.36 11.63 -2.90
N ASP A 86 -0.31 12.02 -1.81
CA ASP A 86 0.36 12.42 -0.58
C ASP A 86 1.15 11.27 0.07
N ALA A 87 0.63 10.07 0.01
CA ALA A 87 1.31 8.89 0.51
C ALA A 87 2.59 8.55 -0.29
N LEU A 88 2.54 8.75 -1.61
CA LEU A 88 3.66 8.44 -2.52
C LEU A 88 4.91 9.29 -2.26
N LYS A 89 4.77 10.54 -1.86
CA LYS A 89 5.93 11.42 -1.59
C LYS A 89 6.86 10.91 -0.49
N ARG A 90 6.40 9.95 0.32
CA ARG A 90 7.21 9.32 1.38
C ARG A 90 8.06 8.17 0.87
N ILE A 91 7.87 7.77 -0.39
CA ILE A 91 8.62 6.68 -1.01
C ILE A 91 9.88 7.27 -1.65
N ASN A 92 11.04 6.75 -1.25
CA ASN A 92 12.31 7.20 -1.79
C ASN A 92 12.35 7.08 -3.32
N GLY A 93 12.71 8.17 -3.99
CA GLY A 93 12.83 8.24 -5.46
C GLY A 93 11.49 8.42 -6.17
N ILE A 94 10.46 8.81 -5.44
CA ILE A 94 9.20 9.29 -5.98
C ILE A 94 9.10 10.79 -5.73
N ASN A 95 8.82 11.52 -6.78
CA ASN A 95 8.35 12.89 -6.72
C ASN A 95 6.85 12.92 -6.99
N VAL A 96 6.19 13.94 -6.48
CA VAL A 96 4.78 14.17 -6.74
C VAL A 96 4.61 15.59 -7.26
N GLN A 97 3.95 15.70 -8.38
CA GLN A 97 3.55 16.98 -8.93
C GLN A 97 2.24 17.40 -8.29
N TYR A 98 2.23 18.62 -7.78
CA TYR A 98 1.06 19.24 -7.19
C TYR A 98 0.30 20.05 -8.24
N ASP A 99 -1.01 19.94 -8.19
CA ASP A 99 -1.90 20.80 -8.95
C ASP A 99 -3.02 21.26 -8.01
N GLN A 100 -3.30 22.56 -7.99
CA GLN A 100 -4.28 23.20 -7.12
C GLN A 100 -4.14 22.87 -5.62
N GLY A 101 -2.90 22.60 -5.18
CA GLY A 101 -2.60 22.27 -3.79
C GLY A 101 -2.73 20.79 -3.44
N GLU A 102 -3.15 19.94 -4.38
CA GLU A 102 -3.25 18.49 -4.20
C GLU A 102 -2.12 17.73 -4.90
N ALA A 103 -1.69 16.64 -4.30
CA ALA A 103 -0.67 15.75 -4.84
C ALA A 103 -1.29 14.88 -5.95
N ARG A 104 -1.15 15.31 -7.20
CA ARG A 104 -1.94 14.81 -8.31
C ARG A 104 -1.24 13.74 -9.14
N PHE A 105 0.02 13.97 -9.52
CA PHE A 105 0.73 13.06 -10.41
C PHE A 105 2.00 12.51 -9.78
N GLY A 106 2.17 11.19 -9.84
CA GLY A 106 3.37 10.52 -9.37
C GLY A 106 4.45 10.44 -10.44
N GLN A 107 5.68 10.75 -10.05
CA GLN A 107 6.86 10.73 -10.91
C GLN A 107 7.92 9.81 -10.32
N VAL A 108 8.31 8.79 -11.05
CA VAL A 108 9.36 7.86 -10.62
C VAL A 108 10.72 8.38 -11.07
N ARG A 109 11.66 8.53 -10.13
CA ARG A 109 13.04 8.97 -10.37
C ARG A 109 13.18 10.32 -11.09
N GLY A 110 12.18 11.20 -10.95
CA GLY A 110 12.20 12.52 -11.59
C GLY A 110 11.89 12.51 -13.09
N THR A 111 11.43 11.39 -13.64
CA THR A 111 10.90 11.35 -15.01
C THR A 111 9.54 12.04 -15.07
N SER A 112 9.12 12.45 -16.25
CA SER A 112 7.79 13.02 -16.45
C SER A 112 6.69 12.05 -16.03
N ALA A 113 5.55 12.55 -15.55
CA ALA A 113 4.45 11.73 -15.04
C ALA A 113 3.81 10.86 -16.13
N ASP A 114 3.83 11.30 -17.39
CA ASP A 114 3.34 10.56 -18.55
C ASP A 114 4.18 9.32 -18.88
N LEU A 115 5.40 9.22 -18.36
CA LEU A 115 6.28 8.06 -18.48
C LEU A 115 6.15 7.10 -17.29
N THR A 116 5.28 7.39 -16.34
CA THR A 116 5.02 6.55 -15.17
C THR A 116 3.71 5.78 -15.37
N SER A 117 3.78 4.45 -15.39
CA SER A 117 2.57 3.61 -15.44
C SER A 117 1.96 3.51 -14.05
N VAL A 118 0.64 3.69 -13.96
CA VAL A 118 -0.12 3.48 -12.74
C VAL A 118 -1.13 2.36 -12.96
N THR A 119 -1.07 1.36 -12.08
CA THR A 119 -1.96 0.20 -12.12
C THR A 119 -2.68 0.01 -10.79
N VAL A 120 -3.87 -0.56 -10.82
CA VAL A 120 -4.59 -1.02 -9.63
C VAL A 120 -4.77 -2.54 -9.75
N ASN A 121 -4.20 -3.28 -8.80
CA ASN A 121 -4.15 -4.75 -8.83
C ASN A 121 -3.59 -5.30 -10.15
N GLY A 122 -2.58 -4.61 -10.71
CA GLY A 122 -1.97 -4.97 -11.99
C GLY A 122 -2.72 -4.50 -13.24
N ASN A 123 -3.92 -3.96 -13.11
CA ASN A 123 -4.69 -3.43 -14.23
C ASN A 123 -4.40 -1.94 -14.41
N ARG A 124 -4.12 -1.54 -15.63
CA ARG A 124 -3.79 -0.16 -15.96
C ARG A 124 -4.95 0.79 -15.66
N MET A 125 -4.63 1.90 -15.02
CA MET A 125 -5.57 3.00 -14.80
C MET A 125 -5.55 3.95 -16.00
N PRO A 126 -6.72 4.30 -16.55
CA PRO A 126 -6.79 5.36 -17.54
C PRO A 126 -6.62 6.74 -16.88
N SER A 127 -6.14 7.72 -17.66
CA SER A 127 -6.22 9.12 -17.26
C SER A 127 -7.67 9.59 -17.24
N ALA A 128 -8.01 10.47 -16.30
CA ALA A 128 -9.30 11.17 -16.31
C ALA A 128 -9.30 12.38 -17.27
N GLU A 129 -8.13 12.77 -17.78
CA GLU A 129 -7.95 13.83 -18.75
C GLU A 129 -7.70 13.25 -20.15
N GLY A 130 -8.41 13.77 -21.17
CA GLY A 130 -8.38 13.21 -22.51
C GLY A 130 -7.04 13.35 -23.25
N ASP A 131 -6.28 14.38 -22.92
CA ASP A 131 -5.08 14.76 -23.68
C ASP A 131 -3.78 14.30 -23.01
N THR A 132 -3.86 13.67 -21.83
CA THR A 132 -2.69 13.21 -21.08
C THR A 132 -2.79 11.74 -20.70
N ARG A 133 -1.64 11.11 -20.44
CA ARG A 133 -1.56 9.74 -19.90
C ARG A 133 -1.40 9.74 -18.38
N ASN A 134 -1.32 10.90 -17.77
CA ASN A 134 -1.08 11.06 -16.35
C ASN A 134 -2.29 10.58 -15.56
N VAL A 135 -2.08 9.67 -14.64
CA VAL A 135 -3.15 9.18 -13.76
C VAL A 135 -3.26 10.09 -12.54
N GLN A 136 -4.46 10.58 -12.29
CA GLN A 136 -4.78 11.46 -11.18
C GLN A 136 -4.88 10.63 -9.90
N LEU A 137 -3.87 10.75 -9.05
CA LEU A 137 -3.77 10.02 -7.79
C LEU A 137 -4.57 10.65 -6.64
N ASP A 138 -4.91 11.92 -6.78
CA ASP A 138 -5.80 12.68 -5.90
C ASP A 138 -7.22 12.10 -5.87
N LEU A 139 -7.66 11.45 -6.93
CA LEU A 139 -8.96 10.79 -7.02
C LEU A 139 -9.04 9.45 -6.27
N ILE A 140 -7.90 8.91 -5.83
CA ILE A 140 -7.83 7.59 -5.20
C ILE A 140 -7.67 7.75 -3.69
N PRO A 141 -8.69 7.40 -2.88
CA PRO A 141 -8.60 7.47 -1.43
C PRO A 141 -7.53 6.51 -0.88
N ALA A 142 -6.70 7.00 0.03
CA ALA A 142 -5.65 6.19 0.64
C ALA A 142 -6.21 5.00 1.44
N ASP A 143 -7.41 5.14 1.99
CA ASP A 143 -8.07 4.11 2.79
C ASP A 143 -8.43 2.82 2.02
N MET A 144 -8.51 2.89 0.69
CA MET A 144 -8.82 1.74 -0.16
C MET A 144 -7.60 0.83 -0.40
N ILE A 145 -6.41 1.37 -0.23
CA ILE A 145 -5.16 0.71 -0.63
C ILE A 145 -4.57 -0.08 0.54
N GLN A 146 -4.12 -1.29 0.27
CA GLN A 146 -3.42 -2.16 1.20
C GLN A 146 -1.90 -2.00 1.09
N THR A 147 -1.40 -1.88 -0.15
CA THR A 147 0.03 -1.82 -0.42
C THR A 147 0.27 -0.96 -1.65
N ILE A 148 1.30 -0.14 -1.61
CA ILE A 148 1.81 0.59 -2.76
C ILE A 148 3.13 -0.05 -3.17
N GLU A 149 3.19 -0.54 -4.39
CA GLU A 149 4.36 -1.16 -4.98
C GLU A 149 4.92 -0.22 -6.06
N VAL A 150 6.17 0.18 -5.90
CA VAL A 150 6.83 1.06 -6.86
C VAL A 150 7.99 0.33 -7.50
N ASN A 151 7.86 0.04 -8.77
CA ASN A 151 8.93 -0.51 -9.60
C ASN A 151 9.72 0.63 -10.23
N LYS A 152 11.00 0.73 -9.86
CA LYS A 152 11.89 1.77 -10.39
C LYS A 152 12.63 1.34 -11.64
N VAL A 153 12.60 0.08 -11.96
CA VAL A 153 13.18 -0.50 -13.17
C VAL A 153 12.07 -1.22 -13.91
N VAL A 154 11.94 -0.92 -15.19
CA VAL A 154 10.96 -1.55 -16.07
C VAL A 154 11.38 -3.00 -16.30
N THR A 155 10.46 -3.91 -16.09
CA THR A 155 10.60 -5.35 -16.38
C THR A 155 9.78 -5.70 -17.62
N SER A 156 10.07 -6.83 -18.24
CA SER A 156 9.45 -7.26 -19.49
C SER A 156 7.94 -7.54 -19.42
N ASP A 157 7.42 -7.68 -18.22
CA ASP A 157 6.00 -7.87 -17.91
C ASP A 157 5.23 -6.54 -17.74
N MET A 158 5.93 -5.42 -17.74
CA MET A 158 5.33 -4.09 -17.61
C MET A 158 5.03 -3.49 -18.99
N ASP A 159 4.12 -2.53 -19.01
CA ASP A 159 3.81 -1.78 -20.23
C ASP A 159 5.05 -1.09 -20.79
N GLY A 160 5.24 -1.16 -22.12
CA GLY A 160 6.41 -0.60 -22.79
C GLY A 160 6.55 0.92 -22.73
N ASP A 161 5.48 1.62 -22.34
CA ASP A 161 5.47 3.07 -22.11
C ASP A 161 5.81 3.49 -20.68
N ALA A 162 5.97 2.53 -19.75
CA ALA A 162 6.38 2.76 -18.37
C ALA A 162 7.88 3.05 -18.21
N ILE A 163 8.46 3.87 -19.06
CA ILE A 163 9.91 4.12 -19.14
C ILE A 163 10.47 4.69 -17.82
N GLY A 164 9.71 5.52 -17.14
CA GLY A 164 10.07 6.08 -15.84
C GLY A 164 10.00 5.06 -14.70
N GLY A 165 9.10 4.11 -14.80
CA GLY A 165 8.79 3.11 -13.79
C GLY A 165 7.30 2.88 -13.65
N GLY A 166 6.92 2.02 -12.71
CA GLY A 166 5.52 1.68 -12.46
C GLY A 166 5.12 1.82 -11.00
N ILE A 167 3.90 2.24 -10.77
CA ILE A 167 3.25 2.32 -9.48
C ILE A 167 2.06 1.38 -9.50
N ASN A 168 2.08 0.30 -8.70
CA ASN A 168 0.96 -0.60 -8.55
C ASN A 168 0.29 -0.40 -7.19
N LEU A 169 -0.99 -0.07 -7.23
CA LEU A 169 -1.82 0.14 -6.06
C LEU A 169 -2.60 -1.15 -5.78
N VAL A 170 -2.21 -1.85 -4.74
CA VAL A 170 -2.90 -3.09 -4.34
C VAL A 170 -4.01 -2.74 -3.36
N THR A 171 -5.25 -3.04 -3.73
CA THR A 171 -6.42 -2.76 -2.89
C THR A 171 -6.51 -3.75 -1.72
N LYS A 172 -7.20 -3.34 -0.66
CA LYS A 172 -7.49 -4.21 0.48
C LYS A 172 -8.32 -5.40 0.03
N ASN A 173 -7.87 -6.60 0.39
CA ASN A 173 -8.65 -7.82 0.18
C ASN A 173 -9.74 -7.96 1.24
N SER A 174 -10.76 -8.78 0.94
CA SER A 174 -11.77 -9.13 1.94
C SER A 174 -11.09 -9.74 3.18
N PRO A 175 -11.43 -9.27 4.37
CA PRO A 175 -10.78 -9.73 5.60
C PRO A 175 -11.21 -11.17 5.94
N SER A 176 -10.38 -11.87 6.70
CA SER A 176 -10.70 -13.20 7.25
C SER A 176 -11.74 -13.14 8.38
N ARG A 177 -11.92 -11.98 8.99
CA ARG A 177 -12.89 -11.70 10.06
C ARG A 177 -13.51 -10.33 9.85
N ARG A 178 -14.65 -10.10 10.52
CA ARG A 178 -15.30 -8.78 10.47
C ARG A 178 -14.35 -7.66 10.87
N VAL A 179 -14.25 -6.66 10.01
CA VAL A 179 -13.46 -5.44 10.22
C VAL A 179 -14.36 -4.23 10.10
N LEU A 180 -14.23 -3.32 11.04
CA LEU A 180 -14.87 -2.00 11.02
C LEU A 180 -13.82 -0.97 11.42
N ASN A 181 -13.43 -0.13 10.50
CA ASN A 181 -12.54 0.99 10.74
C ASN A 181 -13.27 2.30 10.47
N PHE A 182 -13.08 3.27 11.33
CA PHE A 182 -13.59 4.61 11.16
C PHE A 182 -12.45 5.60 11.37
N THR A 183 -12.30 6.54 10.45
CA THR A 183 -11.29 7.59 10.49
C THR A 183 -11.98 8.93 10.41
N ALA A 184 -11.64 9.84 11.31
CA ALA A 184 -12.09 11.22 11.26
C ALA A 184 -10.91 12.14 11.55
N SER A 185 -10.71 13.13 10.70
CA SER A 185 -9.70 14.16 10.91
C SER A 185 -10.29 15.54 10.60
N SER A 186 -9.77 16.55 11.27
CA SER A 186 -10.17 17.93 11.10
C SER A 186 -8.93 18.82 11.09
N GLY A 187 -8.99 19.88 10.34
CA GLY A 187 -7.95 20.89 10.25
C GLY A 187 -8.52 22.26 9.91
N TYR A 188 -7.63 23.22 9.70
CA TYR A 188 -8.00 24.58 9.34
C TYR A 188 -7.03 25.10 8.28
N THR A 189 -7.59 25.63 7.19
CA THR A 189 -6.81 26.21 6.10
C THR A 189 -6.75 27.74 6.31
N TRP A 190 -5.58 28.24 6.63
CA TRP A 190 -5.35 29.65 6.93
C TRP A 190 -5.54 30.57 5.71
N ILE A 191 -5.21 30.06 4.51
CA ILE A 191 -5.35 30.84 3.26
C ILE A 191 -6.81 31.13 2.94
N SER A 192 -7.68 30.12 3.08
CA SER A 192 -9.10 30.25 2.82
C SER A 192 -9.93 30.61 4.06
N GLU A 193 -9.29 30.65 5.24
CA GLU A 193 -9.91 30.88 6.55
C GLU A 193 -11.11 29.95 6.81
N LYS A 194 -10.99 28.70 6.40
CA LYS A 194 -12.08 27.72 6.50
C LYS A 194 -11.62 26.42 7.17
N PRO A 195 -12.53 25.76 7.90
CA PRO A 195 -12.25 24.43 8.41
C PRO A 195 -12.23 23.39 7.29
N GLN A 196 -11.45 22.35 7.49
CA GLN A 196 -11.40 21.18 6.62
C GLN A 196 -11.69 19.91 7.42
N TRP A 197 -12.29 18.92 6.78
CA TRP A 197 -12.61 17.63 7.37
C TRP A 197 -12.33 16.50 6.40
N ASN A 198 -11.94 15.38 6.97
CA ASN A 198 -11.87 14.13 6.27
C ASN A 198 -12.52 13.05 7.15
N ILE A 199 -13.51 12.36 6.61
CA ILE A 199 -14.23 11.28 7.28
C ILE A 199 -14.17 10.07 6.38
N GLY A 200 -13.67 8.96 6.91
CA GLY A 200 -13.56 7.70 6.18
C GLY A 200 -14.08 6.53 6.99
N GLY A 201 -14.58 5.53 6.30
CA GLY A 201 -15.01 4.28 6.90
C GLY A 201 -14.72 3.10 6.00
N THR A 202 -14.30 2.01 6.60
CA THR A 202 -14.11 0.71 5.93
C THR A 202 -14.82 -0.35 6.72
N TRP A 203 -15.68 -1.08 6.04
CA TRP A 203 -16.37 -2.24 6.58
C TRP A 203 -16.04 -3.46 5.74
N GLY A 204 -15.84 -4.59 6.39
CA GLY A 204 -15.64 -5.86 5.70
C GLY A 204 -16.11 -7.03 6.56
N ASP A 205 -16.71 -8.01 5.90
CA ASP A 205 -17.21 -9.21 6.57
C ASP A 205 -17.19 -10.40 5.60
N ARG A 206 -17.37 -11.60 6.17
CA ARG A 206 -17.52 -12.83 5.43
C ARG A 206 -18.89 -13.45 5.65
N PHE A 207 -19.45 -14.05 4.60
CA PHE A 207 -20.77 -14.63 4.55
C PHE A 207 -20.70 -16.04 3.98
N PHE A 208 -21.73 -16.83 4.22
CA PHE A 208 -21.90 -18.19 3.69
C PHE A 208 -20.74 -19.13 4.03
N ASP A 209 -20.44 -19.29 5.32
CA ASP A 209 -19.36 -20.14 5.82
C ASP A 209 -18.01 -19.77 5.14
N ASP A 210 -17.66 -18.50 5.18
CA ASP A 210 -16.43 -17.93 4.64
C ASP A 210 -16.25 -18.02 3.10
N LYS A 211 -17.31 -18.36 2.37
CA LYS A 211 -17.27 -18.48 0.91
C LYS A 211 -17.32 -17.14 0.19
N LEU A 212 -18.00 -16.15 0.76
CA LEU A 212 -18.14 -14.81 0.20
C LEU A 212 -17.56 -13.76 1.15
N GLY A 213 -16.48 -13.10 0.74
CA GLY A 213 -15.94 -11.95 1.45
C GLY A 213 -16.35 -10.65 0.76
N ILE A 214 -16.91 -9.71 1.53
CA ILE A 214 -17.29 -8.38 1.04
C ILE A 214 -16.49 -7.34 1.82
N MET A 215 -15.96 -6.35 1.11
CA MET A 215 -15.36 -5.16 1.70
C MET A 215 -15.94 -3.92 1.02
N ALA A 216 -16.32 -2.95 1.81
CA ALA A 216 -16.78 -1.64 1.36
C ALA A 216 -16.01 -0.54 2.08
N SER A 217 -15.56 0.46 1.34
CA SER A 217 -14.93 1.66 1.87
C SER A 217 -15.62 2.89 1.31
N ALA A 218 -15.81 3.88 2.16
CA ALA A 218 -16.33 5.19 1.76
C ALA A 218 -15.51 6.28 2.45
N SER A 219 -15.22 7.36 1.74
CA SER A 219 -14.55 8.52 2.29
C SER A 219 -15.21 9.81 1.78
N TYR A 220 -15.23 10.80 2.65
CA TYR A 220 -15.68 12.15 2.33
C TYR A 220 -14.63 13.14 2.82
N GLN A 221 -14.17 13.96 1.90
CA GLN A 221 -13.19 15.01 2.20
C GLN A 221 -13.75 16.35 1.80
N TYR A 222 -13.59 17.31 2.69
CA TYR A 222 -13.84 18.73 2.44
C TYR A 222 -12.56 19.49 2.78
N ALA A 223 -11.87 19.97 1.76
CA ALA A 223 -10.64 20.74 1.88
C ALA A 223 -10.77 22.00 1.02
N PRO A 224 -11.25 23.13 1.59
CA PRO A 224 -11.32 24.37 0.86
C PRO A 224 -9.91 24.88 0.56
N GLY A 225 -9.49 24.73 -0.68
CA GLY A 225 -8.27 25.32 -1.20
C GLY A 225 -8.38 26.83 -1.34
N GLY A 226 -7.26 27.49 -1.41
CA GLY A 226 -7.14 28.90 -1.77
C GLY A 226 -5.72 29.12 -2.26
N SER A 227 -5.57 29.83 -3.36
CA SER A 227 -4.27 30.29 -3.84
C SER A 227 -4.44 31.68 -4.40
N ASP A 228 -3.47 32.55 -4.10
CA ASP A 228 -3.28 33.78 -4.87
C ASP A 228 -2.46 33.40 -6.10
N ASN A 229 -3.11 33.27 -7.24
CA ASN A 229 -2.48 32.91 -8.49
C ASN A 229 -2.59 34.08 -9.48
N THR A 230 -1.51 34.35 -10.19
CA THR A 230 -1.50 35.30 -11.30
C THR A 230 -1.04 34.55 -12.53
N GLU A 231 -1.94 34.33 -13.46
CA GLU A 231 -1.64 33.70 -14.74
C GLU A 231 -1.49 34.76 -15.83
N PHE A 232 -0.44 34.61 -16.61
CA PHE A 232 -0.23 35.44 -17.80
C PHE A 232 -0.38 34.57 -19.03
N GLU A 233 -1.32 34.90 -19.88
CA GLU A 233 -1.47 34.30 -21.19
C GLU A 233 -0.87 35.25 -22.23
N TYR A 234 0.14 34.74 -22.96
CA TYR A 234 0.75 35.49 -24.05
C TYR A 234 0.00 35.14 -25.32
N VAL A 235 -0.69 36.11 -25.89
CA VAL A 235 -1.39 35.94 -27.16
C VAL A 235 -0.69 36.74 -28.22
N GLU A 236 -0.25 36.09 -29.29
CA GLU A 236 0.28 36.78 -30.46
C GLU A 236 -0.82 37.59 -31.13
N LYS A 237 -0.67 38.89 -31.16
CA LYS A 237 -1.58 39.80 -31.83
C LYS A 237 -0.82 40.58 -32.88
N ASN A 238 -1.11 40.30 -34.14
CA ASN A 238 -0.46 40.95 -35.31
C ASN A 238 1.06 40.70 -35.42
N GLY A 239 1.57 39.55 -34.98
CA GLY A 239 3.00 39.21 -35.03
C GLY A 239 3.83 39.78 -33.89
N GLU A 240 3.20 40.38 -32.89
CA GLU A 240 3.85 40.81 -31.61
C GLU A 240 3.29 39.99 -30.46
N VAL A 241 4.22 39.55 -29.57
CA VAL A 241 3.90 38.74 -28.36
C VAL A 241 3.65 39.64 -27.16
#